data_3c5030190530a2e5a67782344ddb875e
#
_entry.id   3c5030190530a2e5a67782344ddb875e
#
_cell.length_a   1.000
_cell.length_b   1.000
_cell.length_c   1.000
_cell.angle_alpha   90.00
_cell.angle_beta   90.00
_cell.angle_gamma   90.00
#
_symmetry.space_group_name_H-M   'P 1'
#
loop_
_entity.id
_entity.type
_entity.pdbx_description
1 polymer ?
#
loop_
_entity_poly.entity_id
_entity_poly.type
_entity_poly.pdbx_seq_one_letter_code
_entity_poly.pdbx_strand_id
1 'polypeptide(L)'
;KSFEQNSLLKAYYGDLREAGNWTADEFSLTSGAAFRALGAMESPRGTRKDAFRPDTILPDDFDTDADCRNPDIVKKKWQWFEEALIPTRSVSGDLLVVFCGNVIARDCCVTRAGAKADHWDIVNIRDAEGRSTWPEKNTEERIRRIEQTISTKAFQQEYMNNPLSEGEVIKEVIWGKCPPMQRLQFAVAYADPSPSNARNKASSFKADFLLGYCDGTFYVYTGFLDHVTNDEFVDWFYNLRDYASERVQVYYFIENNSLQDPFYEQVFLPMFAARARERGFIGITPDCRCKPPKFERIEGNLEPLIRQGRLVLNIDERENPHMKRLEEQFLLLNRQMKSPADGPDCIEGGVWIINQKISTLNEGSYTIGQRVRASKRF
;
A
#
# COMPACT_ATOMS: atom_id res chain seq x y z
N LYS A 1 -20.45 29.11 5.39
CA LYS A 1 -19.43 29.66 6.33
C LYS A 1 -18.58 30.74 5.69
N SER A 2 -18.02 30.56 4.45
CA SER A 2 -17.18 31.59 3.80
C SER A 2 -17.90 32.91 3.62
N PHE A 3 -19.13 32.93 3.12
CA PHE A 3 -19.92 34.16 2.97
C PHE A 3 -20.35 34.80 4.31
N GLU A 4 -20.42 34.04 5.38
CA GLU A 4 -20.81 34.55 6.71
C GLU A 4 -19.62 35.03 7.54
N GLN A 5 -18.46 34.38 7.40
CA GLN A 5 -17.34 34.53 8.34
C GLN A 5 -16.09 35.17 7.72
N ASN A 6 -15.98 35.21 6.38
CA ASN A 6 -14.84 35.80 5.72
C ASN A 6 -14.93 37.33 5.71
N SER A 7 -14.16 37.98 6.58
CA SER A 7 -14.13 39.43 6.73
C SER A 7 -13.67 40.19 5.48
N LEU A 8 -12.74 39.62 4.71
CA LEU A 8 -12.26 40.21 3.46
C LEU A 8 -13.36 40.15 2.40
N LEU A 9 -14.05 39.04 2.25
CA LEU A 9 -15.17 38.89 1.32
C LEU A 9 -16.26 39.95 1.64
N LYS A 10 -16.59 40.11 2.92
CA LYS A 10 -17.56 41.10 3.37
C LYS A 10 -17.07 42.54 3.17
N ALA A 11 -15.80 42.79 3.34
CA ALA A 11 -15.21 44.11 3.12
C ALA A 11 -15.29 44.53 1.64
N TYR A 12 -15.11 43.59 0.71
CA TYR A 12 -15.14 43.88 -0.72
C TYR A 12 -16.55 43.86 -1.32
N TYR A 13 -17.44 42.98 -0.87
CA TYR A 13 -18.73 42.70 -1.52
C TYR A 13 -19.94 42.94 -0.61
N GLY A 14 -19.73 43.39 0.63
CA GLY A 14 -20.79 43.60 1.60
C GLY A 14 -21.33 42.28 2.21
N ASP A 15 -22.47 42.39 2.88
CA ASP A 15 -23.16 41.19 3.37
C ASP A 15 -23.97 40.55 2.23
N LEU A 16 -23.54 39.38 1.79
CA LEU A 16 -24.08 38.67 0.65
C LEU A 16 -25.23 37.70 1.03
N ARG A 17 -25.57 37.60 2.33
CA ARG A 17 -26.59 36.66 2.79
C ARG A 17 -28.00 37.15 2.48
N GLU A 18 -28.78 36.35 1.74
CA GLU A 18 -30.20 36.58 1.58
C GLU A 18 -30.98 36.06 2.81
N ALA A 19 -31.81 36.90 3.40
CA ALA A 19 -32.62 36.52 4.57
C ALA A 19 -33.72 35.51 4.18
N GLY A 20 -33.84 34.42 4.96
CA GLY A 20 -34.89 33.41 4.78
C GLY A 20 -34.53 32.22 3.86
N ASN A 21 -33.44 32.32 3.09
CA ASN A 21 -33.01 31.28 2.13
C ASN A 21 -31.58 30.83 2.41
N TRP A 22 -31.34 30.27 3.61
CA TRP A 22 -30.01 29.90 4.05
C TRP A 22 -30.00 28.59 4.85
N THR A 23 -29.87 27.48 4.14
CA THR A 23 -29.72 26.14 4.74
C THR A 23 -28.33 25.59 4.50
N ALA A 24 -28.01 24.40 5.02
CA ALA A 24 -26.74 23.75 4.79
C ALA A 24 -26.55 23.36 3.31
N ASP A 25 -27.63 22.97 2.65
CA ASP A 25 -27.60 22.39 1.30
C ASP A 25 -28.10 23.34 0.22
N GLU A 26 -28.81 24.40 0.61
CA GLU A 26 -29.35 25.39 -0.33
C GLU A 26 -29.31 26.79 0.29
N PHE A 27 -28.75 27.75 -0.45
CA PHE A 27 -28.74 29.14 -0.06
C PHE A 27 -28.70 30.08 -1.26
N SER A 28 -29.10 31.33 -1.03
CA SER A 28 -29.09 32.38 -2.02
C SER A 28 -28.35 33.61 -1.54
N LEU A 29 -27.73 34.32 -2.46
CA LEU A 29 -27.07 35.56 -2.20
C LEU A 29 -27.99 36.74 -2.54
N THR A 30 -27.73 37.89 -1.92
CA THR A 30 -28.41 39.18 -2.21
C THR A 30 -28.26 39.62 -3.68
N SER A 31 -27.25 39.11 -4.38
CA SER A 31 -27.03 39.27 -5.82
C SER A 31 -28.02 38.47 -6.70
N GLY A 32 -28.82 37.55 -6.11
CA GLY A 32 -29.70 36.63 -6.83
C GLY A 32 -29.06 35.30 -7.19
N ALA A 33 -27.73 35.11 -7.00
CA ALA A 33 -27.08 33.83 -7.20
C ALA A 33 -27.58 32.81 -6.15
N ALA A 34 -27.91 31.60 -6.59
CA ALA A 34 -28.38 30.53 -5.73
C ALA A 34 -27.45 29.32 -5.85
N PHE A 35 -27.22 28.65 -4.71
CA PHE A 35 -26.38 27.48 -4.61
C PHE A 35 -27.16 26.32 -4.02
N ARG A 36 -26.98 25.12 -4.60
CA ARG A 36 -27.53 23.88 -4.08
C ARG A 36 -26.47 22.78 -4.10
N ALA A 37 -26.23 22.18 -2.94
CA ALA A 37 -25.38 21.01 -2.79
C ALA A 37 -26.20 19.73 -2.99
N LEU A 38 -25.62 18.75 -3.67
CA LEU A 38 -26.23 17.43 -3.89
C LEU A 38 -25.15 16.36 -3.68
N GLY A 39 -25.51 15.28 -3.01
CA GLY A 39 -24.70 14.07 -3.00
C GLY A 39 -24.69 13.38 -4.37
N ALA A 40 -23.59 12.75 -4.74
CA ALA A 40 -23.54 11.94 -5.95
C ALA A 40 -24.63 10.85 -5.93
N MET A 41 -25.31 10.63 -7.04
CA MET A 41 -26.41 9.70 -7.22
C MET A 41 -27.75 10.12 -6.57
N GLU A 42 -27.82 11.27 -5.90
CA GLU A 42 -29.09 11.84 -5.45
C GLU A 42 -29.92 12.37 -6.63
N SER A 43 -31.22 12.57 -6.42
CA SER A 43 -32.08 13.08 -7.50
C SER A 43 -31.86 14.59 -7.69
N PRO A 44 -31.33 15.03 -8.84
CA PRO A 44 -31.16 16.45 -9.12
C PRO A 44 -32.47 17.06 -9.70
N ARG A 45 -33.53 16.28 -9.83
CA ARG A 45 -34.79 16.74 -10.42
C ARG A 45 -35.44 17.83 -9.57
N GLY A 46 -35.99 18.84 -10.24
CA GLY A 46 -36.63 19.98 -9.58
C GLY A 46 -35.63 21.07 -9.14
N THR A 47 -34.34 20.95 -9.46
CA THR A 47 -33.36 21.99 -9.22
C THR A 47 -33.66 23.20 -10.11
N ARG A 48 -34.32 24.19 -9.53
CA ARG A 48 -34.57 25.50 -10.14
C ARG A 48 -34.84 26.50 -9.02
N LYS A 49 -34.42 27.75 -9.23
CA LYS A 49 -34.87 28.85 -8.41
C LYS A 49 -35.76 29.76 -9.30
N ASP A 50 -37.04 29.90 -8.92
CA ASP A 50 -38.04 30.64 -9.68
C ASP A 50 -38.15 30.12 -11.13
N ALA A 51 -37.82 30.95 -12.12
CA ALA A 51 -37.80 30.59 -13.54
C ALA A 51 -36.44 30.10 -14.03
N PHE A 52 -35.41 30.14 -13.22
CA PHE A 52 -34.03 29.85 -13.64
C PHE A 52 -33.64 28.40 -13.36
N ARG A 53 -32.93 27.79 -14.29
CA ARG A 53 -32.30 26.47 -14.18
C ARG A 53 -30.77 26.69 -13.90
N PRO A 54 -30.07 25.67 -13.41
CA PRO A 54 -28.62 25.75 -13.24
C PRO A 54 -27.90 26.17 -14.51
N ASP A 55 -27.03 27.13 -14.39
CA ASP A 55 -26.09 27.61 -15.40
C ASP A 55 -24.65 27.17 -15.09
N THR A 56 -24.40 26.71 -13.88
CA THR A 56 -23.10 26.25 -13.41
C THR A 56 -23.26 24.94 -12.64
N ILE A 57 -22.44 23.96 -12.95
CA ILE A 57 -22.34 22.67 -12.25
C ILE A 57 -20.89 22.47 -11.84
N LEU A 58 -20.64 22.25 -10.53
CA LEU A 58 -19.33 22.04 -9.96
C LEU A 58 -19.28 20.67 -9.28
N PRO A 59 -18.93 19.57 -9.98
CA PRO A 59 -18.54 18.33 -9.32
C PRO A 59 -17.20 18.50 -8.63
N ASP A 60 -17.19 18.31 -7.32
CA ASP A 60 -16.01 18.44 -6.45
C ASP A 60 -15.81 17.14 -5.70
N ASP A 61 -14.59 16.58 -5.72
CA ASP A 61 -14.24 15.28 -5.14
C ASP A 61 -15.27 14.18 -5.50
N PHE A 62 -15.67 14.14 -6.76
CA PHE A 62 -16.77 13.29 -7.23
C PHE A 62 -16.44 11.79 -7.17
N ASP A 63 -15.17 11.45 -7.37
CA ASP A 63 -14.68 10.08 -7.30
C ASP A 63 -14.16 9.75 -5.89
N THR A 64 -14.37 8.50 -5.47
CA THR A 64 -13.74 7.94 -4.26
C THR A 64 -12.93 6.71 -4.60
N ASP A 65 -11.91 6.37 -3.80
CA ASP A 65 -11.14 5.14 -3.98
C ASP A 65 -12.02 3.89 -4.01
N ALA A 66 -13.06 3.87 -3.17
CA ALA A 66 -13.99 2.74 -3.10
C ALA A 66 -14.77 2.58 -4.40
N ASP A 67 -15.23 3.68 -5.00
CA ASP A 67 -15.97 3.67 -6.26
C ASP A 67 -15.09 3.24 -7.42
N CYS A 68 -13.86 3.76 -7.47
CA CYS A 68 -12.91 3.49 -8.56
C CYS A 68 -12.38 2.04 -8.58
N ARG A 69 -12.57 1.27 -7.48
CA ARG A 69 -12.29 -0.17 -7.46
C ARG A 69 -13.30 -0.98 -8.28
N ASN A 70 -14.46 -0.42 -8.57
CA ASN A 70 -15.52 -1.10 -9.30
C ASN A 70 -15.91 -0.30 -10.55
N PRO A 71 -15.51 -0.75 -11.76
CA PRO A 71 -15.81 -0.07 -13.01
C PRO A 71 -17.30 0.16 -13.25
N ASP A 72 -18.17 -0.71 -12.72
CA ASP A 72 -19.63 -0.56 -12.86
C ASP A 72 -20.15 0.62 -12.01
N ILE A 73 -19.53 0.90 -10.87
CA ILE A 73 -19.88 2.06 -10.04
C ILE A 73 -19.46 3.34 -10.77
N VAL A 74 -18.23 3.41 -11.26
CA VAL A 74 -17.74 4.55 -12.05
C VAL A 74 -18.67 4.81 -13.25
N LYS A 75 -19.04 3.75 -13.97
CA LYS A 75 -19.97 3.85 -15.09
C LYS A 75 -21.33 4.40 -14.67
N LYS A 76 -21.92 3.91 -13.57
CA LYS A 76 -23.20 4.39 -13.05
C LYS A 76 -23.15 5.85 -12.61
N LYS A 77 -22.08 6.27 -11.92
CA LYS A 77 -21.88 7.67 -11.52
C LYS A 77 -21.76 8.58 -12.73
N TRP A 78 -20.99 8.15 -13.73
CA TRP A 78 -20.85 8.90 -14.99
C TRP A 78 -22.18 9.00 -15.75
N GLN A 79 -22.96 7.91 -15.85
CA GLN A 79 -24.29 7.93 -16.42
C GLN A 79 -25.23 8.89 -15.66
N TRP A 80 -25.20 8.87 -14.34
CA TRP A 80 -26.00 9.79 -13.53
C TRP A 80 -25.59 11.26 -13.80
N PHE A 81 -24.31 11.55 -13.93
CA PHE A 81 -23.84 12.87 -14.32
C PHE A 81 -24.39 13.30 -15.68
N GLU A 82 -24.29 12.44 -16.71
CA GLU A 82 -24.73 12.74 -18.07
C GLU A 82 -26.26 12.78 -18.23
N GLU A 83 -26.98 11.84 -17.61
CA GLU A 83 -28.41 11.62 -17.87
C GLU A 83 -29.33 12.29 -16.86
N ALA A 84 -28.83 12.59 -15.66
CA ALA A 84 -29.63 13.21 -14.61
C ALA A 84 -29.16 14.62 -14.25
N LEU A 85 -27.86 14.87 -14.06
CA LEU A 85 -27.35 16.16 -13.59
C LEU A 85 -27.24 17.18 -14.72
N ILE A 86 -26.58 16.86 -15.84
CA ILE A 86 -26.46 17.76 -17.01
C ILE A 86 -27.82 18.22 -17.54
N PRO A 87 -28.88 17.38 -17.66
CA PRO A 87 -30.18 17.79 -18.16
C PRO A 87 -30.97 18.73 -17.23
N THR A 88 -30.44 19.06 -16.04
CA THR A 88 -31.07 20.06 -15.17
C THR A 88 -30.93 21.47 -15.74
N ARG A 89 -29.98 21.71 -16.65
CA ARG A 89 -29.78 23.01 -17.33
C ARG A 89 -30.96 23.43 -18.22
N SER A 90 -30.99 24.70 -18.59
CA SER A 90 -31.80 25.16 -19.70
C SER A 90 -31.20 24.72 -21.04
N VAL A 91 -32.02 24.27 -21.98
CA VAL A 91 -31.52 23.93 -23.33
C VAL A 91 -31.11 25.18 -24.10
N SER A 92 -31.71 26.33 -23.79
CA SER A 92 -31.46 27.61 -24.45
C SER A 92 -30.44 28.48 -23.73
N GLY A 93 -29.86 28.01 -22.60
CA GLY A 93 -28.84 28.75 -21.81
C GLY A 93 -27.50 28.06 -21.88
N ASP A 94 -26.45 28.87 -21.72
CA ASP A 94 -25.08 28.34 -21.54
C ASP A 94 -24.96 27.57 -20.22
N LEU A 95 -24.06 26.60 -20.19
CA LEU A 95 -23.74 25.82 -19.01
C LEU A 95 -22.24 25.79 -18.84
N LEU A 96 -21.77 26.27 -17.69
CA LEU A 96 -20.40 26.07 -17.24
C LEU A 96 -20.34 24.78 -16.38
N VAL A 97 -19.46 23.85 -16.73
CA VAL A 97 -19.15 22.69 -15.91
C VAL A 97 -17.68 22.78 -15.49
N VAL A 98 -17.43 22.83 -14.18
CA VAL A 98 -16.08 22.84 -13.61
C VAL A 98 -15.90 21.58 -12.79
N PHE A 99 -15.21 20.60 -13.34
CA PHE A 99 -14.96 19.32 -12.68
C PHE A 99 -13.65 19.40 -11.91
N CYS A 100 -13.72 19.27 -10.57
CA CYS A 100 -12.55 19.30 -9.69
C CYS A 100 -12.36 17.95 -9.01
N GLY A 101 -11.10 17.52 -8.83
CA GLY A 101 -10.76 16.30 -8.13
C GLY A 101 -9.40 15.74 -8.54
N ASN A 102 -8.88 14.81 -7.78
CA ASN A 102 -7.65 14.10 -8.10
C ASN A 102 -7.89 12.97 -9.12
N VAL A 103 -6.89 12.69 -9.95
CA VAL A 103 -6.89 11.52 -10.83
C VAL A 103 -6.49 10.29 -10.00
N ILE A 104 -7.47 9.68 -9.32
CA ILE A 104 -7.23 8.56 -8.39
C ILE A 104 -7.25 7.18 -9.06
N ALA A 105 -7.72 7.10 -10.31
CA ALA A 105 -7.70 5.88 -11.12
C ALA A 105 -7.56 6.23 -12.60
N ARG A 106 -7.07 5.29 -13.43
CA ARG A 106 -6.98 5.49 -14.90
C ARG A 106 -8.36 5.68 -15.53
N ASP A 107 -9.38 4.97 -15.06
CA ASP A 107 -10.78 5.18 -15.42
C ASP A 107 -11.56 5.66 -14.18
N CYS A 108 -11.82 6.94 -14.12
CA CYS A 108 -12.63 7.60 -13.09
C CYS A 108 -13.42 8.73 -13.74
N CYS A 109 -14.37 9.31 -13.02
CA CYS A 109 -15.21 10.37 -13.60
C CYS A 109 -14.40 11.61 -13.97
N VAL A 110 -13.36 11.95 -13.19
CA VAL A 110 -12.43 13.06 -13.50
C VAL A 110 -11.76 12.85 -14.85
N THR A 111 -11.22 11.65 -15.13
CA THR A 111 -10.56 11.37 -16.43
C THR A 111 -11.54 11.35 -17.58
N ARG A 112 -12.76 10.86 -17.36
CA ARG A 112 -13.83 10.91 -18.36
C ARG A 112 -14.29 12.34 -18.66
N ALA A 113 -14.34 13.18 -17.63
CA ALA A 113 -14.61 14.61 -17.79
C ALA A 113 -13.50 15.30 -18.58
N GLY A 114 -12.23 15.05 -18.24
CA GLY A 114 -11.08 15.59 -18.94
C GLY A 114 -11.03 15.23 -20.42
N ALA A 115 -11.47 14.02 -20.80
CA ALA A 115 -11.56 13.60 -22.19
C ALA A 115 -12.61 14.35 -23.02
N LYS A 116 -13.57 15.05 -22.37
CA LYS A 116 -14.65 15.81 -23.00
C LYS A 116 -14.55 17.31 -22.73
N ALA A 117 -13.63 17.74 -21.88
CA ALA A 117 -13.51 19.14 -21.48
C ALA A 117 -12.90 20.00 -22.58
N ASP A 118 -13.36 21.24 -22.70
CA ASP A 118 -12.75 22.27 -23.57
C ASP A 118 -11.37 22.69 -23.03
N HIS A 119 -11.19 22.59 -21.72
CA HIS A 119 -9.92 22.87 -21.03
C HIS A 119 -9.65 21.81 -19.96
N TRP A 120 -8.42 21.29 -19.95
CA TRP A 120 -7.95 20.30 -18.98
C TRP A 120 -6.62 20.76 -18.41
N ASP A 121 -6.56 20.93 -17.08
CA ASP A 121 -5.36 21.30 -16.36
C ASP A 121 -5.08 20.32 -15.24
N ILE A 122 -3.83 19.86 -15.14
CA ILE A 122 -3.37 18.92 -14.10
C ILE A 122 -2.29 19.62 -13.27
N VAL A 123 -2.62 19.88 -12.01
CA VAL A 123 -1.69 20.50 -11.06
C VAL A 123 -1.10 19.44 -10.16
N ASN A 124 0.16 19.08 -10.40
CA ASN A 124 0.93 18.17 -9.57
C ASN A 124 1.70 18.93 -8.49
N ILE A 125 2.05 18.28 -7.38
CA ILE A 125 2.89 18.89 -6.35
C ILE A 125 4.33 19.12 -6.81
N ARG A 126 4.79 18.37 -7.83
CA ARG A 126 6.09 18.50 -8.50
C ARG A 126 5.94 18.71 -9.99
N ASP A 127 6.82 19.52 -10.57
CA ASP A 127 6.94 19.68 -12.02
C ASP A 127 7.72 18.49 -12.66
N ALA A 128 7.93 18.56 -13.98
CA ALA A 128 8.64 17.52 -14.73
C ALA A 128 10.12 17.38 -14.31
N GLU A 129 10.72 18.43 -13.78
CA GLU A 129 12.08 18.47 -13.24
C GLU A 129 12.16 18.02 -11.78
N GLY A 130 11.03 17.62 -11.18
CA GLY A 130 10.94 17.15 -9.80
C GLY A 130 10.94 18.27 -8.73
N ARG A 131 10.77 19.53 -9.12
CA ARG A 131 10.73 20.67 -8.22
C ARG A 131 9.30 20.95 -7.75
N SER A 132 9.14 21.54 -6.57
CA SER A 132 7.82 21.97 -6.09
C SER A 132 7.16 22.95 -7.06
N THR A 133 5.90 22.71 -7.40
CA THR A 133 5.08 23.63 -8.23
C THR A 133 4.56 24.84 -7.44
N TRP A 134 4.63 24.77 -6.12
CA TRP A 134 4.26 25.88 -5.22
C TRP A 134 5.22 25.99 -4.04
N PRO A 135 6.47 26.44 -4.26
CA PRO A 135 7.54 26.38 -3.25
C PRO A 135 7.27 27.23 -1.99
N GLU A 136 6.47 28.30 -2.10
CA GLU A 136 6.11 29.15 -0.96
C GLU A 136 5.22 28.41 0.07
N LYS A 137 4.41 27.46 -0.38
CA LYS A 137 3.52 26.65 0.46
C LYS A 137 4.10 25.27 0.70
N ASN A 138 4.55 24.62 -0.36
CA ASN A 138 5.02 23.23 -0.40
C ASN A 138 6.53 23.21 -0.57
N THR A 139 7.27 23.45 0.52
CA THR A 139 8.73 23.40 0.48
C THR A 139 9.22 21.97 0.23
N GLU A 140 10.41 21.82 -0.34
CA GLU A 140 11.03 20.52 -0.60
C GLU A 140 11.12 19.62 0.64
N GLU A 141 11.36 20.19 1.81
CA GLU A 141 11.38 19.48 3.07
C GLU A 141 10.01 18.88 3.42
N ARG A 142 8.94 19.67 3.25
CA ARG A 142 7.57 19.21 3.49
C ARG A 142 7.16 18.11 2.52
N ILE A 143 7.49 18.25 1.24
CA ILE A 143 7.18 17.23 0.23
C ILE A 143 7.92 15.93 0.55
N ARG A 144 9.24 15.99 0.87
CA ARG A 144 9.99 14.79 1.27
C ARG A 144 9.41 14.11 2.50
N ARG A 145 8.94 14.88 3.48
CA ARG A 145 8.28 14.31 4.67
C ARG A 145 7.01 13.56 4.29
N ILE A 146 6.20 14.08 3.38
CA ILE A 146 5.02 13.37 2.86
C ILE A 146 5.44 12.10 2.14
N GLU A 147 6.41 12.16 1.23
CA GLU A 147 6.95 11.00 0.50
C GLU A 147 7.49 9.90 1.43
N GLN A 148 8.04 10.26 2.59
CA GLN A 148 8.52 9.32 3.60
C GLN A 148 7.39 8.73 4.46
N THR A 149 6.26 9.43 4.57
CA THR A 149 5.16 9.06 5.46
C THR A 149 4.15 8.13 4.80
N ILE A 150 3.95 8.26 3.48
CA ILE A 150 2.96 7.50 2.72
C ILE A 150 3.64 6.60 1.68
N SER A 151 2.92 5.60 1.18
CA SER A 151 3.42 4.73 0.11
C SER A 151 3.62 5.52 -1.20
N THR A 152 4.54 5.05 -2.06
CA THR A 152 4.75 5.64 -3.40
C THR A 152 3.45 5.68 -4.18
N LYS A 153 2.62 4.64 -4.08
CA LYS A 153 1.32 4.59 -4.74
C LYS A 153 0.42 5.74 -4.30
N ALA A 154 0.26 5.94 -2.99
CA ALA A 154 -0.56 7.02 -2.45
C ALA A 154 0.00 8.40 -2.86
N PHE A 155 1.32 8.58 -2.85
CA PHE A 155 1.94 9.81 -3.29
C PHE A 155 1.67 10.09 -4.78
N GLN A 156 1.84 9.10 -5.64
CA GLN A 156 1.58 9.24 -7.08
C GLN A 156 0.10 9.54 -7.37
N GLN A 157 -0.82 8.88 -6.67
CA GLN A 157 -2.25 9.07 -6.82
C GLN A 157 -2.71 10.46 -6.32
N GLU A 158 -2.37 10.81 -5.08
CA GLU A 158 -2.94 11.98 -4.39
C GLU A 158 -2.21 13.30 -4.71
N TYR A 159 -0.92 13.24 -5.03
CA TYR A 159 -0.10 14.44 -5.21
C TYR A 159 0.45 14.61 -6.62
N MET A 160 0.47 13.53 -7.42
CA MET A 160 1.00 13.57 -8.78
C MET A 160 -0.05 13.26 -9.84
N ASN A 161 -1.31 13.08 -9.47
CA ASN A 161 -2.40 12.72 -10.39
C ASN A 161 -2.04 11.56 -11.35
N ASN A 162 -1.18 10.66 -10.88
CA ASN A 162 -0.64 9.52 -11.63
C ASN A 162 -0.98 8.21 -10.92
N PRO A 163 -2.22 7.70 -11.06
CA PRO A 163 -2.61 6.46 -10.44
C PRO A 163 -1.81 5.32 -11.05
N LEU A 164 -1.03 4.64 -10.21
CA LEU A 164 -0.29 3.45 -10.63
C LEU A 164 -1.27 2.33 -10.96
N SER A 165 -1.10 1.71 -12.13
CA SER A 165 -1.88 0.53 -12.49
C SER A 165 -1.48 -0.67 -11.64
N GLU A 166 -2.37 -1.67 -11.64
CA GLU A 166 -2.09 -2.97 -11.04
C GLU A 166 -0.78 -3.55 -11.60
N GLY A 167 0.11 -3.97 -10.70
CA GLY A 167 1.45 -4.44 -11.04
C GLY A 167 2.54 -3.36 -11.10
N GLU A 168 2.21 -2.10 -10.81
CA GLU A 168 3.19 -1.00 -10.81
C GLU A 168 3.58 -0.53 -9.39
N VAL A 169 3.23 -1.28 -8.36
CA VAL A 169 3.53 -0.94 -6.96
C VAL A 169 5.04 -0.99 -6.70
N ILE A 170 5.70 -2.06 -7.19
CA ILE A 170 7.14 -2.24 -7.09
C ILE A 170 7.70 -2.19 -8.52
N LYS A 171 8.41 -1.10 -8.85
CA LYS A 171 8.93 -0.86 -10.19
C LYS A 171 10.26 -1.56 -10.45
N GLU A 172 11.04 -1.75 -9.41
CA GLU A 172 12.37 -2.37 -9.48
C GLU A 172 12.67 -3.07 -8.17
N VAL A 173 13.51 -4.08 -8.23
CA VAL A 173 14.05 -4.80 -7.07
C VAL A 173 15.56 -4.56 -7.04
N ILE A 174 16.09 -4.31 -5.87
CA ILE A 174 17.49 -3.93 -5.71
C ILE A 174 18.34 -5.18 -5.54
N TRP A 175 19.27 -5.38 -6.44
CA TRP A 175 20.30 -6.40 -6.35
C TRP A 175 21.62 -5.78 -5.88
N GLY A 176 22.23 -6.37 -4.87
CA GLY A 176 23.47 -5.88 -4.30
C GLY A 176 24.26 -6.96 -3.56
N LYS A 177 25.49 -6.66 -3.20
CA LYS A 177 26.31 -7.57 -2.41
C LYS A 177 25.78 -7.64 -0.97
N CYS A 178 25.49 -8.85 -0.51
CA CYS A 178 25.19 -9.09 0.89
C CYS A 178 26.47 -8.99 1.74
N PRO A 179 26.38 -8.46 2.97
CA PRO A 179 27.52 -8.52 3.90
C PRO A 179 27.85 -9.99 4.23
N PRO A 180 29.10 -10.30 4.59
CA PRO A 180 29.44 -11.63 5.09
C PRO A 180 28.54 -12.00 6.27
N MET A 181 28.05 -13.25 6.30
CA MET A 181 27.10 -13.70 7.34
C MET A 181 27.63 -13.55 8.77
N GLN A 182 28.94 -13.58 8.95
CA GLN A 182 29.60 -13.37 10.24
C GLN A 182 29.39 -11.96 10.81
N ARG A 183 28.95 -10.99 10.00
CA ARG A 183 28.59 -9.64 10.45
C ARG A 183 27.16 -9.55 10.98
N LEU A 184 26.33 -10.55 10.71
CA LEU A 184 24.96 -10.60 11.21
C LEU A 184 24.95 -11.07 12.67
N GLN A 185 24.08 -10.49 13.48
CA GLN A 185 23.80 -11.01 14.82
C GLN A 185 23.09 -12.37 14.74
N PHE A 186 22.21 -12.53 13.76
CA PHE A 186 21.48 -13.74 13.42
C PHE A 186 20.93 -13.64 12.00
N ALA A 187 20.49 -14.76 11.48
CA ALA A 187 19.70 -14.84 10.26
C ALA A 187 18.35 -15.52 10.53
N VAL A 188 17.38 -15.30 9.67
CA VAL A 188 16.06 -15.93 9.72
C VAL A 188 15.80 -16.66 8.40
N ALA A 189 15.50 -17.94 8.49
CA ALA A 189 14.89 -18.69 7.42
C ALA A 189 13.38 -18.68 7.67
N TYR A 190 12.62 -18.12 6.73
CA TYR A 190 11.17 -18.04 6.83
C TYR A 190 10.53 -18.78 5.66
N ALA A 191 9.59 -19.69 5.96
CA ALA A 191 8.97 -20.53 4.99
C ALA A 191 7.45 -20.38 4.98
N ASP A 192 6.87 -20.32 3.77
CA ASP A 192 5.43 -20.32 3.51
C ASP A 192 5.07 -21.65 2.81
N PRO A 193 4.44 -22.62 3.52
CA PRO A 193 4.06 -23.89 2.96
C PRO A 193 2.73 -23.77 2.22
N SER A 194 2.70 -24.10 0.93
CA SER A 194 1.43 -24.35 0.25
C SER A 194 0.82 -25.67 0.72
N PRO A 195 -0.49 -25.79 0.93
CA PRO A 195 -1.14 -27.05 1.32
C PRO A 195 -1.05 -28.17 0.26
N SER A 196 -0.76 -27.83 -0.98
CA SER A 196 -0.62 -28.80 -2.06
C SER A 196 0.66 -29.61 -1.92
N ASN A 197 0.53 -30.94 -2.03
CA ASN A 197 1.66 -31.88 -2.10
C ASN A 197 1.90 -32.34 -3.55
N ALA A 198 1.83 -31.44 -4.51
CA ALA A 198 1.98 -31.78 -5.91
C ALA A 198 2.75 -30.68 -6.66
N ARG A 199 3.46 -31.09 -7.70
CA ARG A 199 4.09 -30.17 -8.68
C ARG A 199 3.04 -29.58 -9.64
N ASN A 200 1.86 -29.24 -9.14
CA ASN A 200 0.76 -28.72 -9.96
C ASN A 200 0.86 -27.20 -10.06
N LYS A 201 1.01 -26.67 -11.27
CA LYS A 201 1.08 -25.24 -11.58
C LYS A 201 -0.19 -24.44 -11.21
N ALA A 202 -1.31 -25.12 -10.92
CA ALA A 202 -2.54 -24.46 -10.48
C ALA A 202 -2.59 -24.21 -8.96
N SER A 203 -1.61 -24.72 -8.17
CA SER A 203 -1.51 -24.48 -6.74
C SER A 203 -0.63 -23.26 -6.43
N SER A 204 -0.71 -22.75 -5.19
CA SER A 204 0.23 -21.75 -4.68
C SER A 204 1.65 -22.31 -4.63
N PHE A 205 2.63 -21.43 -4.79
CA PHE A 205 4.03 -21.77 -4.60
C PHE A 205 4.34 -22.07 -3.14
N LYS A 206 5.32 -22.97 -2.90
CA LYS A 206 6.01 -23.04 -1.62
C LYS A 206 7.20 -22.07 -1.68
N ALA A 207 7.47 -21.43 -0.57
CA ALA A 207 8.56 -20.47 -0.46
C ALA A 207 9.37 -20.70 0.81
N ASP A 208 10.70 -20.58 0.75
CA ASP A 208 11.60 -20.60 1.90
C ASP A 208 12.82 -19.74 1.60
N PHE A 209 13.01 -18.65 2.35
CA PHE A 209 14.06 -17.66 2.10
C PHE A 209 14.90 -17.40 3.35
N LEU A 210 16.22 -17.26 3.15
CA LEU A 210 17.18 -16.89 4.18
C LEU A 210 17.41 -15.39 4.16
N LEU A 211 17.04 -14.72 5.24
CA LEU A 211 17.15 -13.29 5.43
C LEU A 211 18.12 -12.92 6.54
N GLY A 212 18.80 -11.79 6.37
CA GLY A 212 19.62 -11.18 7.41
C GLY A 212 19.37 -9.68 7.50
N TYR A 213 19.79 -9.07 8.60
CA TYR A 213 19.71 -7.63 8.84
C TYR A 213 21.03 -7.08 9.29
N CYS A 214 21.49 -6.03 8.64
CA CYS A 214 22.75 -5.35 8.97
C CYS A 214 22.63 -3.86 8.64
N ASP A 215 23.02 -3.01 9.56
CA ASP A 215 23.14 -1.56 9.37
C ASP A 215 21.88 -0.91 8.74
N GLY A 216 20.70 -1.28 9.22
CA GLY A 216 19.43 -0.70 8.76
C GLY A 216 18.86 -1.33 7.50
N THR A 217 19.51 -2.33 6.91
CA THR A 217 19.13 -2.95 5.64
C THR A 217 18.86 -4.45 5.82
N PHE A 218 17.79 -4.92 5.19
CA PHE A 218 17.45 -6.33 5.07
C PHE A 218 18.09 -6.91 3.81
N TYR A 219 18.63 -8.10 3.94
CA TYR A 219 19.28 -8.83 2.84
C TYR A 219 18.63 -10.19 2.65
N VAL A 220 18.22 -10.50 1.44
CA VAL A 220 17.78 -11.84 1.03
C VAL A 220 19.00 -12.56 0.46
N TYR A 221 19.59 -13.46 1.24
CA TYR A 221 20.82 -14.15 0.88
C TYR A 221 20.63 -15.18 -0.22
N THR A 222 19.62 -16.04 -0.08
CA THR A 222 19.22 -17.06 -1.04
C THR A 222 17.83 -17.57 -0.66
N GLY A 223 17.22 -18.42 -1.48
CA GLY A 223 15.95 -19.06 -1.16
C GLY A 223 15.43 -19.94 -2.27
N PHE A 224 14.28 -20.50 -1.98
CA PHE A 224 13.56 -21.42 -2.83
C PHE A 224 12.12 -20.96 -3.02
N LEU A 225 11.63 -21.05 -4.25
CA LEU A 225 10.27 -20.64 -4.61
C LEU A 225 9.84 -21.50 -5.80
N ASP A 226 9.02 -22.54 -5.55
CA ASP A 226 8.55 -23.43 -6.59
C ASP A 226 7.32 -24.25 -6.17
N HIS A 227 6.75 -24.97 -7.14
CA HIS A 227 5.75 -26.01 -6.93
C HIS A 227 6.47 -27.33 -6.68
N VAL A 228 6.57 -27.75 -5.44
CA VAL A 228 7.31 -28.95 -5.02
C VAL A 228 6.48 -29.81 -4.06
N THR A 229 6.91 -31.04 -3.88
CA THR A 229 6.36 -31.93 -2.85
C THR A 229 6.71 -31.43 -1.45
N ASN A 230 6.01 -31.93 -0.44
CA ASN A 230 6.32 -31.59 0.95
C ASN A 230 7.71 -32.11 1.36
N ASP A 231 8.16 -33.20 0.80
CA ASP A 231 9.47 -33.80 1.07
C ASP A 231 10.60 -32.88 0.56
N GLU A 232 10.49 -32.41 -0.69
CA GLU A 232 11.41 -31.43 -1.27
C GLU A 232 11.41 -30.10 -0.50
N PHE A 233 10.24 -29.66 -0.04
CA PHE A 233 10.11 -28.44 0.77
C PHE A 233 10.83 -28.56 2.12
N VAL A 234 10.72 -29.71 2.79
CA VAL A 234 11.47 -29.99 4.02
C VAL A 234 12.98 -29.96 3.77
N ASP A 235 13.46 -30.47 2.63
CA ASP A 235 14.87 -30.43 2.28
C ASP A 235 15.40 -28.99 2.10
N TRP A 236 14.56 -28.04 1.73
CA TRP A 236 14.97 -26.63 1.59
C TRP A 236 15.51 -26.04 2.90
N PHE A 237 14.90 -26.35 4.03
CA PHE A 237 15.39 -25.89 5.34
C PHE A 237 16.80 -26.39 5.62
N TYR A 238 17.09 -27.65 5.27
CA TYR A 238 18.42 -28.19 5.43
C TYR A 238 19.41 -27.59 4.43
N ASN A 239 19.00 -27.31 3.23
CA ASN A 239 19.83 -26.66 2.23
C ASN A 239 20.15 -25.21 2.65
N LEU A 240 19.22 -24.47 3.24
CA LEU A 240 19.48 -23.14 3.81
C LEU A 240 20.40 -23.21 5.00
N ARG A 241 20.28 -24.24 5.87
CA ARG A 241 21.22 -24.48 6.95
C ARG A 241 22.64 -24.71 6.43
N ASP A 242 22.78 -25.57 5.43
CA ASP A 242 24.08 -25.90 4.85
C ASP A 242 24.67 -24.68 4.11
N TYR A 243 23.83 -23.86 3.46
CA TYR A 243 24.24 -22.58 2.87
C TYR A 243 24.74 -21.61 3.94
N ALA A 244 24.03 -21.44 5.06
CA ALA A 244 24.46 -20.60 6.17
C ALA A 244 25.69 -21.16 6.88
N SER A 245 25.80 -22.52 6.97
CA SER A 245 26.84 -23.21 7.69
C SER A 245 26.93 -22.73 9.14
N GLU A 246 28.09 -22.76 9.78
CA GLU A 246 28.35 -22.22 11.13
C GLU A 246 28.65 -20.73 11.16
N ARG A 247 28.49 -20.03 10.03
CA ARG A 247 28.83 -18.60 9.88
C ARG A 247 27.93 -17.67 10.67
N VAL A 248 26.68 -18.08 10.94
CA VAL A 248 25.68 -17.30 11.67
C VAL A 248 24.65 -18.21 12.31
N GLN A 249 24.11 -17.80 13.46
CA GLN A 249 22.94 -18.48 14.06
C GLN A 249 21.72 -18.23 13.18
N VAL A 250 21.08 -19.30 12.70
CA VAL A 250 19.85 -19.22 11.92
C VAL A 250 18.66 -19.64 12.78
N TYR A 251 17.61 -18.84 12.75
CA TYR A 251 16.30 -19.16 13.31
C TYR A 251 15.34 -19.53 12.18
N TYR A 252 14.70 -20.68 12.29
CA TYR A 252 13.81 -21.23 11.28
C TYR A 252 12.37 -21.05 11.70
N PHE A 253 11.58 -20.48 10.80
CA PHE A 253 10.15 -20.27 10.98
C PHE A 253 9.38 -20.86 9.81
N ILE A 254 8.19 -21.38 10.09
CA ILE A 254 7.24 -21.85 9.10
C ILE A 254 5.88 -21.20 9.38
N GLU A 255 5.24 -20.68 8.35
CA GLU A 255 3.90 -20.12 8.49
C GLU A 255 2.91 -21.22 8.88
N ASN A 256 2.18 -20.98 9.97
CA ASN A 256 1.18 -21.90 10.51
C ASN A 256 -0.06 -21.11 10.94
N ASN A 257 -0.80 -20.55 9.98
CA ASN A 257 -2.05 -19.87 10.25
C ASN A 257 -3.17 -20.87 10.57
N SER A 258 -4.32 -20.39 11.05
CA SER A 258 -5.45 -21.21 11.52
C SER A 258 -5.97 -22.26 10.52
N LEU A 259 -5.70 -22.11 9.23
CA LEU A 259 -6.05 -23.07 8.18
C LEU A 259 -5.00 -24.19 8.05
N GLN A 260 -3.77 -23.94 8.52
CA GLN A 260 -2.62 -24.83 8.37
C GLN A 260 -2.23 -25.54 9.69
N ASP A 261 -2.86 -25.18 10.82
CA ASP A 261 -2.49 -25.69 12.15
C ASP A 261 -2.45 -27.24 12.22
N PRO A 262 -3.50 -27.97 11.81
CA PRO A 262 -3.42 -29.42 11.75
C PRO A 262 -2.40 -29.93 10.72
N PHE A 263 -2.13 -29.17 9.66
CA PHE A 263 -1.25 -29.57 8.58
C PHE A 263 0.21 -29.53 9.00
N TYR A 264 0.65 -28.52 9.76
CA TYR A 264 2.00 -28.50 10.31
C TYR A 264 2.27 -29.69 11.22
N GLU A 265 1.41 -29.93 12.21
CA GLU A 265 1.59 -31.01 13.19
C GLU A 265 1.50 -32.40 12.56
N GLN A 266 0.56 -32.60 11.63
CA GLN A 266 0.29 -33.92 11.05
C GLN A 266 1.21 -34.27 9.88
N VAL A 267 1.70 -33.28 9.14
CA VAL A 267 2.49 -33.51 7.93
C VAL A 267 3.95 -33.13 8.14
N PHE A 268 4.22 -31.87 8.46
CA PHE A 268 5.60 -31.38 8.47
C PHE A 268 6.39 -31.86 9.68
N LEU A 269 5.82 -31.86 10.88
CA LEU A 269 6.53 -32.26 12.09
C LEU A 269 7.07 -33.70 12.01
N PRO A 270 6.30 -34.70 11.55
CA PRO A 270 6.82 -36.05 11.32
C PRO A 270 7.92 -36.12 10.25
N MET A 271 7.81 -35.30 9.17
CA MET A 271 8.81 -35.27 8.11
C MET A 271 10.12 -34.66 8.59
N PHE A 272 10.08 -33.58 9.35
CA PHE A 272 11.27 -33.01 10.00
C PHE A 272 11.90 -33.98 10.99
N ALA A 273 11.08 -34.72 11.77
CA ALA A 273 11.60 -35.72 12.70
C ALA A 273 12.28 -36.91 11.97
N ALA A 274 11.78 -37.31 10.83
CA ALA A 274 12.41 -38.31 9.98
C ALA A 274 13.75 -37.80 9.41
N ARG A 275 13.73 -36.58 8.82
CA ARG A 275 14.92 -35.99 8.23
C ARG A 275 16.00 -35.65 9.25
N ALA A 276 15.62 -35.32 10.50
CA ALA A 276 16.56 -35.06 11.59
C ALA A 276 17.44 -36.26 11.93
N ARG A 277 16.98 -37.49 11.71
CA ARG A 277 17.78 -38.72 11.92
C ARG A 277 18.94 -38.82 10.94
N GLU A 278 18.79 -38.25 9.74
CA GLU A 278 19.78 -38.32 8.66
C GLU A 278 20.70 -37.10 8.64
N ARG A 279 20.11 -35.91 8.79
CA ARG A 279 20.79 -34.63 8.59
C ARG A 279 20.97 -33.80 9.87
N GLY A 280 20.55 -34.32 11.02
CA GLY A 280 20.60 -33.59 12.31
C GLY A 280 19.36 -32.72 12.55
N PHE A 281 19.22 -32.28 13.79
CA PHE A 281 18.04 -31.51 14.24
C PHE A 281 18.08 -30.05 13.77
N ILE A 282 16.94 -29.54 13.32
CA ILE A 282 16.68 -28.12 13.09
C ILE A 282 15.52 -27.70 13.98
N GLY A 283 15.71 -26.66 14.80
CA GLY A 283 14.64 -26.09 15.63
C GLY A 283 13.75 -25.17 14.78
N ILE A 284 12.56 -25.64 14.42
CA ILE A 284 11.60 -24.89 13.61
C ILE A 284 10.49 -24.34 14.51
N THR A 285 10.18 -23.08 14.36
CA THR A 285 9.14 -22.39 15.13
C THR A 285 7.96 -22.10 14.22
N PRO A 286 6.75 -22.57 14.52
CA PRO A 286 5.54 -22.22 13.78
C PRO A 286 5.20 -20.74 14.04
N ASP A 287 4.88 -20.01 12.97
CA ASP A 287 4.36 -18.65 13.03
C ASP A 287 2.83 -18.66 12.93
N CYS A 288 2.17 -18.57 14.07
CA CYS A 288 0.71 -18.64 14.21
C CYS A 288 0.03 -17.25 14.22
N ARG A 289 0.68 -16.22 13.69
CA ARG A 289 0.11 -14.87 13.67
C ARG A 289 -1.17 -14.81 12.83
N CYS A 290 -2.16 -14.06 13.31
CA CYS A 290 -3.23 -13.56 12.44
C CYS A 290 -2.69 -12.42 11.60
N LYS A 291 -2.54 -12.65 10.29
CA LYS A 291 -1.97 -11.68 9.35
C LYS A 291 -3.06 -10.84 8.70
N PRO A 292 -2.86 -9.52 8.52
CA PRO A 292 -3.70 -8.68 7.65
C PRO A 292 -3.74 -9.20 6.19
N PRO A 293 -4.63 -8.65 5.33
CA PRO A 293 -4.69 -9.03 3.93
C PRO A 293 -3.32 -8.98 3.26
N LYS A 294 -2.99 -10.02 2.48
CA LYS A 294 -1.67 -10.28 1.90
C LYS A 294 -1.11 -9.08 1.14
N PHE A 295 -1.90 -8.51 0.24
CA PHE A 295 -1.47 -7.36 -0.55
C PHE A 295 -1.10 -6.15 0.32
N GLU A 296 -1.96 -5.79 1.28
CA GLU A 296 -1.81 -4.58 2.10
C GLU A 296 -0.54 -4.63 2.96
N ARG A 297 -0.21 -5.80 3.53
CA ARG A 297 1.00 -5.95 4.34
C ARG A 297 2.29 -6.04 3.50
N ILE A 298 2.25 -6.66 2.32
CA ILE A 298 3.40 -6.67 1.40
C ILE A 298 3.66 -5.24 0.90
N GLU A 299 2.63 -4.54 0.41
CA GLU A 299 2.73 -3.15 -0.02
C GLU A 299 3.21 -2.25 1.12
N GLY A 300 2.57 -2.32 2.29
CA GLY A 300 2.88 -1.43 3.41
C GLY A 300 4.24 -1.67 4.05
N ASN A 301 4.70 -2.92 4.13
CA ASN A 301 5.93 -3.28 4.83
C ASN A 301 7.16 -3.38 3.91
N LEU A 302 7.01 -3.85 2.67
CA LEU A 302 8.15 -4.11 1.79
C LEU A 302 8.40 -3.02 0.76
N GLU A 303 7.35 -2.38 0.20
CA GLU A 303 7.54 -1.32 -0.79
C GLU A 303 8.41 -0.17 -0.25
N PRO A 304 8.17 0.37 0.96
CA PRO A 304 9.04 1.42 1.51
C PRO A 304 10.49 0.99 1.69
N LEU A 305 10.73 -0.28 2.07
CA LEU A 305 12.08 -0.81 2.21
C LEU A 305 12.78 -0.94 0.85
N ILE A 306 12.08 -1.43 -0.17
CA ILE A 306 12.62 -1.53 -1.53
C ILE A 306 12.93 -0.14 -2.08
N ARG A 307 12.00 0.78 -2.02
CA ARG A 307 12.16 2.16 -2.49
C ARG A 307 13.30 2.91 -1.80
N GLN A 308 13.54 2.64 -0.52
CA GLN A 308 14.62 3.26 0.25
C GLN A 308 15.97 2.53 0.09
N GLY A 309 16.05 1.48 -0.71
CA GLY A 309 17.27 0.67 -0.83
C GLY A 309 17.59 -0.20 0.38
N ARG A 310 16.58 -0.47 1.22
CA ARG A 310 16.72 -1.19 2.49
C ARG A 310 16.24 -2.64 2.45
N LEU A 311 15.82 -3.12 1.30
CA LEU A 311 15.62 -4.55 1.00
C LEU A 311 16.43 -4.89 -0.24
N VAL A 312 17.44 -5.73 -0.09
CA VAL A 312 18.43 -6.04 -1.12
C VAL A 312 18.46 -7.54 -1.37
N LEU A 313 18.34 -7.94 -2.63
CA LEU A 313 18.55 -9.31 -3.08
C LEU A 313 20.04 -9.53 -3.37
N ASN A 314 20.54 -10.71 -3.01
CA ASN A 314 21.95 -11.06 -3.20
C ASN A 314 22.31 -11.15 -4.68
N ILE A 315 23.21 -10.27 -5.13
CA ILE A 315 23.66 -10.23 -6.54
C ILE A 315 24.36 -11.53 -6.98
N ASP A 316 24.99 -12.24 -6.05
CA ASP A 316 25.66 -13.50 -6.35
C ASP A 316 24.67 -14.63 -6.66
N GLU A 317 23.42 -14.46 -6.25
CA GLU A 317 22.29 -15.37 -6.50
C GLU A 317 21.39 -14.91 -7.67
N ARG A 318 21.80 -13.93 -8.45
CA ARG A 318 20.97 -13.36 -9.53
C ARG A 318 20.60 -14.39 -10.62
N GLU A 319 21.45 -15.40 -10.83
CA GLU A 319 21.17 -16.47 -11.78
C GLU A 319 20.35 -17.63 -11.19
N ASN A 320 20.10 -17.63 -9.87
CA ASN A 320 19.27 -18.61 -9.22
C ASN A 320 17.80 -18.47 -9.72
N PRO A 321 17.19 -19.55 -10.28
CA PRO A 321 15.86 -19.47 -10.84
C PRO A 321 14.77 -19.12 -9.81
N HIS A 322 14.97 -19.47 -8.54
CA HIS A 322 14.03 -19.13 -7.47
C HIS A 322 14.11 -17.65 -7.11
N MET A 323 15.30 -17.07 -7.12
CA MET A 323 15.49 -15.64 -6.88
C MET A 323 14.97 -14.79 -8.05
N LYS A 324 15.14 -15.24 -9.29
CA LYS A 324 14.51 -14.60 -10.47
C LYS A 324 12.98 -14.63 -10.37
N ARG A 325 12.41 -15.75 -9.96
CA ARG A 325 10.95 -15.87 -9.74
C ARG A 325 10.47 -14.97 -8.60
N LEU A 326 11.26 -14.80 -7.55
CA LEU A 326 10.97 -13.82 -6.50
C LEU A 326 10.90 -12.39 -7.04
N GLU A 327 11.88 -11.99 -7.84
CA GLU A 327 11.89 -10.69 -8.53
C GLU A 327 10.66 -10.52 -9.41
N GLU A 328 10.31 -11.51 -10.24
CA GLU A 328 9.11 -11.49 -11.08
C GLU A 328 7.83 -11.30 -10.26
N GLN A 329 7.70 -12.01 -9.12
CA GLN A 329 6.53 -11.88 -8.25
C GLN A 329 6.45 -10.48 -7.60
N PHE A 330 7.58 -9.87 -7.25
CA PHE A 330 7.61 -8.48 -6.79
C PHE A 330 7.15 -7.51 -7.87
N LEU A 331 7.68 -7.63 -9.08
CA LEU A 331 7.36 -6.74 -10.20
C LEU A 331 5.91 -6.89 -10.70
N LEU A 332 5.32 -8.09 -10.56
CA LEU A 332 3.94 -8.39 -10.94
C LEU A 332 2.93 -8.17 -9.81
N LEU A 333 3.38 -7.69 -8.63
CA LEU A 333 2.50 -7.46 -7.49
C LEU A 333 1.41 -6.46 -7.83
N ASN A 334 0.17 -6.87 -7.68
CA ASN A 334 -0.99 -6.03 -7.95
C ASN A 334 -2.07 -6.25 -6.89
N ARG A 335 -2.99 -5.28 -6.75
CA ARG A 335 -4.02 -5.30 -5.71
C ARG A 335 -5.01 -6.44 -5.87
N GLN A 336 -5.31 -6.85 -7.09
CA GLN A 336 -6.24 -7.94 -7.36
C GLN A 336 -5.61 -9.31 -7.13
N MET A 337 -4.30 -9.35 -6.84
CA MET A 337 -3.55 -10.57 -6.59
C MET A 337 -3.74 -11.63 -7.70
N LYS A 338 -3.87 -11.18 -8.95
CA LYS A 338 -4.00 -12.07 -10.12
C LYS A 338 -2.73 -12.86 -10.41
N SER A 339 -1.59 -12.33 -9.97
CA SER A 339 -0.30 -12.99 -10.07
C SER A 339 0.10 -13.57 -8.72
N PRO A 340 0.83 -14.70 -8.69
CA PRO A 340 1.36 -15.25 -7.45
C PRO A 340 2.22 -14.23 -6.70
N ALA A 341 2.11 -14.21 -5.37
CA ALA A 341 2.90 -13.34 -4.50
C ALA A 341 3.41 -14.10 -3.25
N ASP A 342 3.61 -15.40 -3.37
CA ASP A 342 4.01 -16.27 -2.27
C ASP A 342 5.45 -15.98 -1.83
N GLY A 343 6.33 -15.63 -2.77
CA GLY A 343 7.68 -15.15 -2.49
C GLY A 343 7.69 -13.83 -1.70
N PRO A 344 7.07 -12.75 -2.18
CA PRO A 344 6.91 -11.50 -1.43
C PRO A 344 6.28 -11.68 -0.05
N ASP A 345 5.29 -12.57 0.08
CA ASP A 345 4.65 -12.90 1.35
C ASP A 345 5.62 -13.54 2.34
N CYS A 346 6.39 -14.50 1.87
CA CYS A 346 7.43 -15.16 2.65
C CYS A 346 8.50 -14.15 3.11
N ILE A 347 8.95 -13.24 2.25
CA ILE A 347 9.90 -12.17 2.60
C ILE A 347 9.31 -11.23 3.67
N GLU A 348 8.03 -10.85 3.54
CA GLU A 348 7.35 -10.02 4.54
C GLU A 348 7.35 -10.72 5.92
N GLY A 349 7.01 -12.01 5.95
CA GLY A 349 7.06 -12.80 7.17
C GLY A 349 8.45 -12.79 7.81
N GLY A 350 9.50 -13.00 7.02
CA GLY A 350 10.89 -12.97 7.48
C GLY A 350 11.31 -11.60 8.02
N VAL A 351 10.98 -10.52 7.32
CA VAL A 351 11.25 -9.13 7.76
C VAL A 351 10.56 -8.85 9.09
N TRP A 352 9.30 -9.26 9.24
CA TRP A 352 8.58 -9.07 10.48
C TRP A 352 9.24 -9.82 11.66
N ILE A 353 9.61 -11.09 11.47
CA ILE A 353 10.31 -11.88 12.51
C ILE A 353 11.63 -11.22 12.91
N ILE A 354 12.41 -10.74 11.94
CA ILE A 354 13.67 -10.05 12.22
C ILE A 354 13.40 -8.80 13.08
N ASN A 355 12.42 -7.98 12.74
CA ASN A 355 12.07 -6.79 13.50
C ASN A 355 11.67 -7.13 14.95
N GLN A 356 10.88 -8.19 15.16
CA GLN A 356 10.51 -8.64 16.51
C GLN A 356 11.74 -9.08 17.33
N LYS A 357 12.63 -9.86 16.71
CA LYS A 357 13.86 -10.30 17.39
C LYS A 357 14.77 -9.13 17.75
N ILE A 358 14.92 -8.15 16.86
CA ILE A 358 15.73 -6.94 17.14
C ILE A 358 15.10 -6.14 18.28
N SER A 359 13.79 -5.95 18.31
CA SER A 359 13.09 -5.28 19.41
C SER A 359 13.37 -5.98 20.74
N THR A 360 13.22 -7.31 20.77
CA THR A 360 13.47 -8.10 21.99
C THR A 360 14.91 -8.02 22.46
N LEU A 361 15.88 -8.03 21.56
CA LEU A 361 17.30 -7.88 21.88
C LEU A 361 17.62 -6.47 22.44
N ASN A 362 16.99 -5.44 21.87
CA ASN A 362 17.16 -4.07 22.33
C ASN A 362 16.48 -3.82 23.70
N GLU A 363 15.33 -4.42 23.96
CA GLU A 363 14.67 -4.37 25.27
C GLU A 363 15.51 -5.03 26.36
N GLY A 364 16.23 -6.10 26.06
CA GLY A 364 17.19 -6.75 26.98
C GLY A 364 18.43 -5.91 27.30
N SER A 365 18.70 -4.85 26.53
CA SER A 365 19.86 -3.95 26.76
C SER A 365 19.56 -2.77 27.67
N TYR A 366 18.33 -2.55 28.12
CA TYR A 366 18.04 -1.57 29.15
C TYR A 366 18.44 -2.12 30.53
N THR A 367 19.61 -1.75 31.02
CA THR A 367 19.98 -1.95 32.41
C THR A 367 18.99 -1.16 33.27
N ILE A 368 18.10 -1.85 33.96
CA ILE A 368 17.23 -1.23 34.98
C ILE A 368 18.19 -0.69 36.02
N GLY A 369 18.37 0.63 36.07
CA GLY A 369 19.12 1.28 37.11
C GLY A 369 18.55 0.85 38.47
N GLN A 370 19.34 0.20 39.32
CA GLN A 370 18.97 -0.12 40.67
C GLN A 370 18.53 1.16 41.35
N ARG A 371 17.26 1.24 41.75
CA ARG A 371 16.74 2.29 42.63
C ARG A 371 17.55 2.22 43.91
N VAL A 372 18.51 3.13 44.08
CA VAL A 372 19.17 3.34 45.38
C VAL A 372 18.06 3.72 46.35
N ARG A 373 17.73 2.83 47.28
CA ARG A 373 16.88 3.15 48.43
C ARG A 373 17.60 4.23 49.23
N ALA A 374 17.08 5.45 49.16
CA ALA A 374 17.49 6.49 50.07
C ALA A 374 17.14 6.00 51.49
N SER A 375 18.16 5.71 52.27
CA SER A 375 17.99 5.44 53.71
C SER A 375 17.49 6.71 54.37
N LYS A 376 16.29 6.68 54.90
CA LYS A 376 15.82 7.69 55.87
C LYS A 376 16.78 7.64 57.04
N ARG A 377 17.62 8.67 57.23
CA ARG A 377 18.19 9.01 58.54
C ARG A 377 17.33 10.10 59.12
N PHE A 378 16.93 9.85 60.38
CA PHE A 378 16.27 10.75 61.30
C PHE A 378 17.11 12.02 61.54
#